data_6f1c5940616968ca74a8ad3101942f0c
#
_entry.id   6f1c5940616968ca74a8ad3101942f0c
#
_cell.length_a   1.000
_cell.length_b   1.000
_cell.length_c   1.000
_cell.angle_alpha   90.00
_cell.angle_beta   90.00
_cell.angle_gamma   90.00
#
_symmetry.space_group_name_H-M   'P 1'
#
loop_
_entity.id
_entity.type
_entity.pdbx_description
1 polymer ?
#
loop_
_entity_poly.entity_id
_entity_poly.type
_entity_poly.pdbx_seq_one_letter_code
_entity_poly.pdbx_strand_id
1 'polypeptide(L)'
;MGRFLASTTLAFFAAGVPAFAAEDTCGTITIAEMNWASAGLAAWVDKIILEEGYGCEVGLVAGDTMPTFTSMNEKGEPDLAPELWVNAVKEPLDQAVAEGRIVIASQILTDGGVEGIWVPTWLAEEHGIRTLKDALAHPELFPGAEDESKGAWFGCPSGWACQAINRNQFLGSDADEKGFELVDSGSAAALDGSIARAANRNEGWLGYYWAPTAILGQYDMTRLDLEAEFDRERWDTCIVKPDCADPQVTEWPASDVYTAVTSEFAQKAGVAMDYVKTRSWSNDTVNGMLAWMVENQANNEDAAYEFLERHEEIWADWVPADVAEKVKAAL
;
A
#
# COMPACT_ATOMS: atom_id res chain seq x y z
N MET A 1 -6.54 78.74 56.75
CA MET A 1 -6.70 77.28 56.93
C MET A 1 -6.95 76.68 55.58
N GLY A 2 -5.90 76.23 54.89
CA GLY A 2 -5.99 75.63 53.60
C GLY A 2 -5.64 74.12 53.69
N ARG A 3 -6.54 73.26 53.29
CA ARG A 3 -6.34 71.84 53.20
C ARG A 3 -5.88 71.46 51.80
N PHE A 4 -4.67 70.97 51.70
CA PHE A 4 -4.18 70.30 50.47
C PHE A 4 -4.68 68.84 50.44
N LEU A 5 -5.39 68.45 49.39
CA LEU A 5 -5.76 67.14 49.05
C LEU A 5 -4.68 66.54 48.10
N ALA A 6 -3.97 65.57 48.55
CA ALA A 6 -3.04 64.82 47.70
C ALA A 6 -3.79 63.66 46.98
N SER A 7 -3.87 63.72 45.65
CA SER A 7 -4.42 62.65 44.85
C SER A 7 -3.30 61.63 44.53
N THR A 8 -3.45 60.43 45.03
CA THR A 8 -2.56 59.30 44.71
C THR A 8 -3.10 58.52 43.50
N THR A 9 -2.41 58.63 42.38
CA THR A 9 -2.73 57.86 41.16
C THR A 9 -2.13 56.51 41.28
N LEU A 10 -2.97 55.42 41.39
CA LEU A 10 -2.55 54.01 41.29
C LEU A 10 -2.37 53.66 39.81
N ALA A 11 -1.14 53.40 39.40
CA ALA A 11 -0.85 52.82 38.08
C ALA A 11 -1.06 51.29 38.13
N PHE A 12 -2.07 50.79 37.43
CA PHE A 12 -2.25 49.34 37.19
C PHE A 12 -1.27 48.90 36.10
N PHE A 13 -0.26 48.14 36.48
CA PHE A 13 0.53 47.36 35.54
C PHE A 13 -0.28 46.09 35.14
N ALA A 14 -0.84 46.06 33.95
CA ALA A 14 -1.37 44.87 33.36
C ALA A 14 -0.17 44.01 32.90
N ALA A 15 0.15 42.96 33.67
CA ALA A 15 1.05 41.93 33.23
C ALA A 15 0.35 41.15 32.11
N GLY A 16 0.79 41.37 30.87
CA GLY A 16 0.39 40.52 29.73
C GLY A 16 0.91 39.10 29.96
N VAL A 17 0.02 38.15 30.20
CA VAL A 17 0.33 36.72 30.12
C VAL A 17 0.63 36.44 28.65
N PRO A 18 1.80 35.87 28.30
CA PRO A 18 2.02 35.42 26.95
C PRO A 18 0.93 34.37 26.64
N ALA A 19 0.09 34.66 25.64
CA ALA A 19 -0.74 33.61 25.05
C ALA A 19 0.23 32.65 24.36
N PHE A 20 0.47 31.50 24.99
CA PHE A 20 0.97 30.38 24.25
C PHE A 20 -0.09 30.09 23.18
N ALA A 21 0.26 30.28 21.92
CA ALA A 21 -0.51 29.70 20.83
C ALA A 21 -0.62 28.20 21.16
N ALA A 22 -1.84 27.69 21.29
CA ALA A 22 -2.03 26.26 21.32
C ALA A 22 -1.35 25.75 20.03
N GLU A 23 -0.32 24.93 20.17
CA GLU A 23 0.19 24.18 19.03
C GLU A 23 -1.02 23.44 18.46
N ASP A 24 -1.31 23.64 17.17
CA ASP A 24 -2.33 22.89 16.45
C ASP A 24 -1.85 21.43 16.33
N THR A 25 -1.93 20.69 17.43
CA THR A 25 -1.67 19.26 17.43
C THR A 25 -2.83 18.59 16.73
N CYS A 26 -2.53 17.72 15.76
CA CYS A 26 -3.53 16.97 15.01
C CYS A 26 -4.24 15.87 15.83
N GLY A 27 -3.98 15.79 17.14
CA GLY A 27 -4.58 14.82 18.06
C GLY A 27 -4.07 13.39 17.82
N THR A 28 -4.91 12.41 18.15
CA THR A 28 -4.60 10.99 17.92
C THR A 28 -5.01 10.59 16.52
N ILE A 29 -4.12 9.90 15.80
CA ILE A 29 -4.32 9.40 14.43
C ILE A 29 -4.04 7.90 14.41
N THR A 30 -4.86 7.14 13.68
CA THR A 30 -4.65 5.73 13.42
C THR A 30 -4.30 5.51 11.95
N ILE A 31 -3.19 4.79 11.68
CA ILE A 31 -2.71 4.50 10.34
C ILE A 31 -2.73 2.99 10.11
N ALA A 32 -3.28 2.55 8.99
CA ALA A 32 -3.21 1.15 8.59
C ALA A 32 -1.77 0.76 8.22
N GLU A 33 -1.17 -0.14 8.97
CA GLU A 33 0.05 -0.85 8.59
C GLU A 33 -0.35 -2.14 7.87
N MET A 34 -0.47 -2.07 6.56
CA MET A 34 -0.83 -3.24 5.75
C MET A 34 0.36 -4.19 5.62
N ASN A 35 0.08 -5.47 5.44
CA ASN A 35 1.04 -6.57 5.62
C ASN A 35 1.95 -6.83 4.41
N TRP A 36 2.28 -5.82 3.61
CA TRP A 36 3.34 -5.87 2.60
C TRP A 36 4.31 -4.71 2.75
N ALA A 37 5.55 -4.90 2.29
CA ALA A 37 6.68 -4.07 2.67
C ALA A 37 6.54 -2.58 2.30
N SER A 38 6.06 -2.25 1.10
CA SER A 38 5.91 -0.84 0.68
C SER A 38 4.87 -0.09 1.51
N ALA A 39 3.75 -0.74 1.84
CA ALA A 39 2.72 -0.13 2.68
C ALA A 39 3.18 0.02 4.14
N GLY A 40 3.91 -0.96 4.66
CA GLY A 40 4.52 -0.86 5.99
C GLY A 40 5.54 0.28 6.07
N LEU A 41 6.42 0.40 5.07
CA LEU A 41 7.34 1.54 4.94
C LEU A 41 6.58 2.87 4.92
N ALA A 42 5.52 2.98 4.10
CA ALA A 42 4.71 4.19 4.00
C ALA A 42 4.04 4.55 5.33
N ALA A 43 3.49 3.57 6.05
CA ALA A 43 2.84 3.78 7.34
C ALA A 43 3.83 4.30 8.40
N TRP A 44 5.07 3.79 8.42
CA TRP A 44 6.10 4.24 9.33
C TRP A 44 6.67 5.62 8.97
N VAL A 45 6.84 5.92 7.69
CA VAL A 45 7.21 7.28 7.23
C VAL A 45 6.14 8.29 7.64
N ASP A 46 4.86 7.96 7.40
CA ASP A 46 3.74 8.81 7.82
C ASP A 46 3.72 9.01 9.34
N LYS A 47 3.93 7.94 10.10
CA LYS A 47 3.99 8.00 11.58
C LYS A 47 5.07 8.96 12.06
N ILE A 48 6.30 8.79 11.60
CA ILE A 48 7.44 9.61 12.04
C ILE A 48 7.22 11.09 11.68
N ILE A 49 6.81 11.37 10.45
CA ILE A 49 6.56 12.77 10.02
C ILE A 49 5.43 13.41 10.83
N LEU A 50 4.34 12.67 11.08
CA LEU A 50 3.21 13.18 11.84
C LEU A 50 3.53 13.37 13.33
N GLU A 51 4.28 12.47 13.94
CA GLU A 51 4.68 12.59 15.34
C GLU A 51 5.72 13.70 15.53
N GLU A 52 6.85 13.62 14.85
CA GLU A 52 7.99 14.51 15.05
C GLU A 52 7.80 15.89 14.41
N GLY A 53 7.16 15.93 13.25
CA GLY A 53 6.92 17.17 12.50
C GLY A 53 5.73 17.96 13.00
N TYR A 54 4.61 17.27 13.25
CA TYR A 54 3.32 17.93 13.57
C TYR A 54 2.87 17.74 15.01
N GLY A 55 3.55 16.89 15.82
CA GLY A 55 3.20 16.64 17.22
C GLY A 55 1.91 15.84 17.40
N CYS A 56 1.54 15.01 16.41
CA CYS A 56 0.42 14.08 16.50
C CYS A 56 0.76 12.90 17.43
N GLU A 57 -0.24 12.22 17.94
CA GLU A 57 -0.10 10.90 18.55
C GLU A 57 -0.54 9.84 17.54
N VAL A 58 0.39 8.99 17.05
CA VAL A 58 0.09 8.06 15.96
C VAL A 58 0.15 6.60 16.39
N GLY A 59 -0.98 5.89 16.22
CA GLY A 59 -1.07 4.44 16.38
C GLY A 59 -1.09 3.72 15.04
N LEU A 60 -0.26 2.67 14.90
CA LEU A 60 -0.33 1.77 13.75
C LEU A 60 -1.33 0.64 14.01
N VAL A 61 -2.15 0.32 13.03
CA VAL A 61 -3.17 -0.74 13.07
C VAL A 61 -2.86 -1.75 11.97
N ALA A 62 -2.52 -2.98 12.37
CA ALA A 62 -2.28 -4.05 11.41
C ALA A 62 -3.51 -4.28 10.52
N GLY A 63 -3.32 -4.43 9.22
CA GLY A 63 -4.41 -4.57 8.27
C GLY A 63 -4.02 -5.23 6.96
N ASP A 64 -5.07 -5.45 6.18
CA ASP A 64 -5.04 -5.91 4.80
C ASP A 64 -5.98 -5.03 3.98
N THR A 65 -5.93 -5.09 2.64
CA THR A 65 -6.74 -4.22 1.79
C THR A 65 -8.23 -4.27 2.12
N MET A 66 -8.82 -5.47 2.15
CA MET A 66 -10.27 -5.61 2.32
C MET A 66 -10.76 -5.30 3.74
N PRO A 67 -10.14 -5.82 4.82
CA PRO A 67 -10.51 -5.46 6.18
C PRO A 67 -10.34 -3.97 6.48
N THR A 68 -9.23 -3.36 6.03
CA THR A 68 -8.95 -1.94 6.23
C THR A 68 -9.98 -1.07 5.52
N PHE A 69 -10.21 -1.30 4.21
CA PHE A 69 -11.19 -0.55 3.44
C PHE A 69 -12.60 -0.66 4.07
N THR A 70 -13.02 -1.89 4.42
CA THR A 70 -14.34 -2.12 5.04
C THR A 70 -14.48 -1.38 6.37
N SER A 71 -13.44 -1.44 7.23
CA SER A 71 -13.45 -0.76 8.52
C SER A 71 -13.50 0.76 8.37
N MET A 72 -12.68 1.35 7.50
CA MET A 72 -12.70 2.79 7.19
C MET A 72 -14.08 3.22 6.68
N ASN A 73 -14.66 2.44 5.77
CA ASN A 73 -15.95 2.75 5.14
C ASN A 73 -17.15 2.63 6.10
N GLU A 74 -17.14 1.65 7.01
CA GLU A 74 -18.28 1.35 7.88
C GLU A 74 -18.14 1.96 9.28
N LYS A 75 -16.91 2.08 9.80
CA LYS A 75 -16.64 2.51 11.17
C LYS A 75 -15.89 3.82 11.28
N GLY A 76 -15.28 4.29 10.17
CA GLY A 76 -14.40 5.46 10.17
C GLY A 76 -13.04 5.22 10.81
N GLU A 77 -12.56 3.97 10.85
CA GLU A 77 -11.26 3.58 11.43
C GLU A 77 -10.59 2.49 10.57
N PRO A 78 -9.25 2.53 10.41
CA PRO A 78 -8.32 3.58 10.83
C PRO A 78 -8.53 4.89 10.06
N ASP A 79 -7.92 5.99 10.53
CA ASP A 79 -8.04 7.32 9.94
C ASP A 79 -7.41 7.40 8.54
N LEU A 80 -6.31 6.68 8.34
CA LEU A 80 -5.46 6.76 7.14
C LEU A 80 -5.03 5.37 6.69
N ALA A 81 -5.18 5.09 5.39
CA ALA A 81 -4.60 3.98 4.66
C ALA A 81 -3.58 4.51 3.66
N PRO A 82 -2.27 4.36 3.94
CA PRO A 82 -1.22 4.99 3.13
C PRO A 82 -1.17 4.49 1.70
N GLU A 83 -1.42 3.19 1.49
CA GLU A 83 -1.24 2.51 0.21
C GLU A 83 -2.42 1.59 -0.07
N LEU A 84 -3.50 2.15 -0.63
CA LEU A 84 -4.70 1.42 -1.02
C LEU A 84 -4.67 1.12 -2.53
N TRP A 85 -4.54 -0.17 -2.87
CA TRP A 85 -4.65 -0.69 -4.23
C TRP A 85 -6.11 -0.81 -4.63
N VAL A 86 -6.54 -0.08 -5.68
CA VAL A 86 -7.97 0.18 -5.87
C VAL A 86 -8.66 -0.74 -6.87
N ASN A 87 -7.93 -1.53 -7.66
CA ASN A 87 -8.53 -2.29 -8.76
C ASN A 87 -9.72 -3.17 -8.35
N ALA A 88 -9.66 -3.81 -7.19
CA ALA A 88 -10.72 -4.69 -6.72
C ALA A 88 -11.78 -3.98 -5.85
N VAL A 89 -11.49 -2.76 -5.38
CA VAL A 89 -12.38 -1.99 -4.51
C VAL A 89 -12.91 -0.72 -5.17
N LYS A 90 -12.66 -0.55 -6.47
CA LYS A 90 -12.95 0.70 -7.21
C LYS A 90 -14.40 1.14 -7.08
N GLU A 91 -15.34 0.26 -7.36
CA GLU A 91 -16.77 0.58 -7.29
C GLU A 91 -17.22 0.96 -5.85
N PRO A 92 -16.96 0.16 -4.80
CA PRO A 92 -17.32 0.54 -3.44
C PRO A 92 -16.51 1.74 -2.92
N LEU A 93 -15.28 1.97 -3.37
CA LEU A 93 -14.50 3.15 -3.05
C LEU A 93 -15.13 4.41 -3.66
N ASP A 94 -15.48 4.39 -4.94
CA ASP A 94 -16.14 5.50 -5.63
C ASP A 94 -17.48 5.86 -4.93
N GLN A 95 -18.22 4.86 -4.49
CA GLN A 95 -19.43 5.07 -3.70
C GLN A 95 -19.13 5.71 -2.36
N ALA A 96 -18.15 5.21 -1.61
CA ALA A 96 -17.75 5.77 -0.32
C ALA A 96 -17.29 7.23 -0.42
N VAL A 97 -16.55 7.56 -1.51
CA VAL A 97 -16.13 8.93 -1.82
C VAL A 97 -17.35 9.81 -2.15
N ALA A 98 -18.25 9.34 -3.01
CA ALA A 98 -19.47 10.08 -3.38
C ALA A 98 -20.39 10.35 -2.18
N GLU A 99 -20.44 9.43 -1.22
CA GLU A 99 -21.19 9.55 0.03
C GLU A 99 -20.44 10.36 1.12
N GLY A 100 -19.21 10.78 0.85
CA GLY A 100 -18.40 11.58 1.76
C GLY A 100 -17.90 10.82 2.99
N ARG A 101 -17.71 9.51 2.91
CA ARG A 101 -17.15 8.68 4.00
C ARG A 101 -15.62 8.57 3.91
N ILE A 102 -15.10 8.49 2.70
CA ILE A 102 -13.67 8.40 2.39
C ILE A 102 -13.27 9.56 1.48
N VAL A 103 -12.05 10.04 1.65
CA VAL A 103 -11.40 11.03 0.79
C VAL A 103 -10.13 10.41 0.21
N ILE A 104 -9.97 10.48 -1.11
CA ILE A 104 -8.70 10.18 -1.77
C ILE A 104 -7.80 11.39 -1.56
N ALA A 105 -6.72 11.21 -0.81
CA ALA A 105 -5.81 12.29 -0.46
C ALA A 105 -4.74 12.53 -1.53
N SER A 106 -4.06 11.45 -1.97
CA SER A 106 -3.00 11.51 -2.98
C SER A 106 -2.86 10.19 -3.73
N GLN A 107 -2.16 10.22 -4.85
CA GLN A 107 -1.64 9.01 -5.50
C GLN A 107 -0.24 8.76 -4.94
N ILE A 108 -0.07 7.74 -4.10
CA ILE A 108 1.19 7.48 -3.41
C ILE A 108 2.28 6.99 -4.37
N LEU A 109 1.96 6.09 -5.31
CA LEU A 109 2.86 5.63 -6.35
C LEU A 109 2.64 6.45 -7.62
N THR A 110 3.57 7.34 -7.96
CA THR A 110 3.42 8.25 -9.11
C THR A 110 3.32 7.52 -10.45
N ASP A 111 3.93 6.34 -10.54
CA ASP A 111 3.96 5.49 -11.73
C ASP A 111 2.82 4.45 -11.73
N GLY A 112 2.03 4.42 -10.65
CA GLY A 112 1.04 3.39 -10.42
C GLY A 112 1.64 2.03 -10.07
N GLY A 113 0.79 1.01 -9.95
CA GLY A 113 1.19 -0.36 -9.71
C GLY A 113 0.98 -1.26 -10.94
N VAL A 114 1.71 -2.36 -10.99
CA VAL A 114 1.53 -3.40 -12.00
C VAL A 114 1.17 -4.70 -11.30
N GLU A 115 0.04 -5.28 -11.66
CA GLU A 115 -0.40 -6.59 -11.17
C GLU A 115 -0.48 -7.58 -12.31
N GLY A 116 -0.37 -8.86 -12.04
CA GLY A 116 -0.53 -9.88 -13.07
C GLY A 116 -0.09 -11.27 -12.64
N ILE A 117 0.02 -12.16 -13.63
CA ILE A 117 0.54 -13.49 -13.47
C ILE A 117 1.96 -13.52 -14.02
N TRP A 118 2.88 -14.05 -13.24
CA TRP A 118 4.31 -14.00 -13.51
C TRP A 118 4.94 -15.39 -13.50
N VAL A 119 6.05 -15.52 -14.23
CA VAL A 119 6.92 -16.72 -14.25
C VAL A 119 8.38 -16.28 -14.22
N PRO A 120 9.34 -17.15 -13.83
CA PRO A 120 10.76 -16.84 -13.98
C PRO A 120 11.13 -16.60 -15.44
N THR A 121 11.88 -15.53 -15.73
CA THR A 121 12.26 -15.15 -17.11
C THR A 121 13.05 -16.25 -17.81
N TRP A 122 13.98 -16.90 -17.09
CA TRP A 122 14.75 -18.01 -17.67
C TRP A 122 13.85 -19.17 -18.15
N LEU A 123 12.79 -19.48 -17.40
CA LEU A 123 11.83 -20.55 -17.76
C LEU A 123 11.01 -20.13 -18.98
N ALA A 124 10.55 -18.88 -19.01
CA ALA A 124 9.82 -18.32 -20.13
C ALA A 124 10.64 -18.37 -21.42
N GLU A 125 11.92 -18.02 -21.37
CA GLU A 125 12.83 -18.06 -22.51
C GLU A 125 13.13 -19.50 -22.96
N GLU A 126 13.43 -20.39 -22.03
CA GLU A 126 13.79 -21.79 -22.33
C GLU A 126 12.64 -22.56 -23.00
N HIS A 127 11.41 -22.36 -22.53
CA HIS A 127 10.23 -23.07 -23.01
C HIS A 127 9.35 -22.27 -23.98
N GLY A 128 9.73 -21.02 -24.27
CA GLY A 128 8.97 -20.14 -25.19
C GLY A 128 7.64 -19.69 -24.62
N ILE A 129 7.49 -19.65 -23.30
CA ILE A 129 6.28 -19.23 -22.59
C ILE A 129 6.19 -17.71 -22.61
N ARG A 130 5.11 -17.18 -23.19
CA ARG A 130 4.83 -15.74 -23.26
C ARG A 130 3.46 -15.38 -22.74
N THR A 131 2.55 -16.35 -22.80
CA THR A 131 1.15 -16.17 -22.46
C THR A 131 0.75 -17.10 -21.31
N LEU A 132 -0.34 -16.76 -20.63
CA LEU A 132 -0.92 -17.65 -19.63
C LEU A 132 -1.26 -19.01 -20.23
N LYS A 133 -1.77 -19.04 -21.47
CA LYS A 133 -2.11 -20.27 -22.16
C LYS A 133 -0.88 -21.15 -22.43
N ASP A 134 0.27 -20.54 -22.77
CA ASP A 134 1.52 -21.31 -22.94
C ASP A 134 1.92 -21.95 -21.61
N ALA A 135 1.88 -21.20 -20.50
CA ALA A 135 2.21 -21.73 -19.18
C ALA A 135 1.28 -22.87 -18.75
N LEU A 136 -0.03 -22.72 -18.98
CA LEU A 136 -1.03 -23.72 -18.61
C LEU A 136 -0.99 -25.00 -19.48
N ALA A 137 -0.24 -24.99 -20.57
CA ALA A 137 0.01 -26.20 -21.37
C ALA A 137 1.08 -27.14 -20.74
N HIS A 138 1.80 -26.67 -19.70
CA HIS A 138 2.97 -27.33 -19.10
C HIS A 138 2.92 -27.38 -17.57
N PRO A 139 1.90 -28.04 -16.96
CA PRO A 139 1.81 -28.11 -15.50
C PRO A 139 3.05 -28.73 -14.84
N GLU A 140 3.74 -29.64 -15.55
CA GLU A 140 4.97 -30.29 -15.08
C GLU A 140 6.15 -29.34 -14.86
N LEU A 141 6.11 -28.14 -15.44
CA LEU A 141 7.14 -27.10 -15.23
C LEU A 141 6.96 -26.32 -13.93
N PHE A 142 5.80 -26.40 -13.30
CA PHE A 142 5.41 -25.61 -12.14
C PHE A 142 5.02 -26.49 -10.96
N PRO A 143 5.94 -27.27 -10.37
CA PRO A 143 5.60 -28.32 -9.43
C PRO A 143 4.86 -27.82 -8.20
N GLY A 144 3.77 -28.47 -7.84
CA GLY A 144 3.03 -28.22 -6.63
C GLY A 144 3.83 -28.62 -5.38
N ALA A 145 3.68 -27.82 -4.31
CA ALA A 145 4.40 -28.08 -3.06
C ALA A 145 3.83 -29.29 -2.28
N GLU A 146 2.54 -29.56 -2.42
CA GLU A 146 1.83 -30.62 -1.73
C GLU A 146 1.55 -31.82 -2.64
N ASP A 147 1.31 -31.59 -3.93
CA ASP A 147 1.03 -32.62 -4.93
C ASP A 147 1.89 -32.37 -6.18
N GLU A 148 3.03 -33.05 -6.26
CA GLU A 148 3.95 -32.95 -7.41
C GLU A 148 3.34 -33.43 -8.74
N SER A 149 2.17 -34.08 -8.73
CA SER A 149 1.46 -34.46 -9.95
C SER A 149 0.68 -33.33 -10.59
N LYS A 150 0.57 -32.21 -9.89
CA LYS A 150 -0.11 -30.99 -10.35
C LYS A 150 0.84 -29.82 -10.50
N GLY A 151 0.50 -28.91 -11.40
CA GLY A 151 1.10 -27.60 -11.43
C GLY A 151 0.57 -26.71 -10.30
N ALA A 152 1.42 -25.89 -9.70
CA ALA A 152 1.01 -24.88 -8.74
C ALA A 152 0.80 -23.52 -9.40
N TRP A 153 -0.35 -22.91 -9.14
CA TRP A 153 -0.58 -21.48 -9.37
C TRP A 153 -0.66 -20.79 -8.01
N PHE A 154 0.38 -20.04 -7.66
CA PHE A 154 0.40 -19.28 -6.41
C PHE A 154 -0.54 -18.08 -6.52
N GLY A 155 -1.57 -18.10 -5.70
CA GLY A 155 -2.60 -17.05 -5.66
C GLY A 155 -2.23 -15.92 -4.71
N CYS A 156 -3.03 -14.87 -4.79
CA CYS A 156 -2.97 -13.73 -3.91
C CYS A 156 -3.34 -14.13 -2.47
N PRO A 157 -2.60 -13.63 -1.45
CA PRO A 157 -2.89 -13.92 -0.06
C PRO A 157 -4.33 -13.60 0.37
N SER A 158 -4.83 -14.37 1.31
CA SER A 158 -6.16 -14.17 1.90
C SER A 158 -6.24 -12.80 2.60
N GLY A 159 -7.36 -12.09 2.44
CA GLY A 159 -7.55 -10.73 2.97
C GLY A 159 -7.15 -9.61 2.03
N TRP A 160 -6.37 -9.91 0.99
CA TRP A 160 -6.06 -8.96 -0.06
C TRP A 160 -7.20 -8.86 -1.09
N ALA A 161 -7.32 -7.68 -1.70
CA ALA A 161 -8.35 -7.44 -2.71
C ALA A 161 -8.22 -8.33 -3.96
N CYS A 162 -7.00 -8.71 -4.32
CA CYS A 162 -6.71 -9.56 -5.47
C CYS A 162 -7.07 -11.05 -5.30
N GLN A 163 -7.46 -11.50 -4.10
CA GLN A 163 -7.80 -12.91 -3.86
C GLN A 163 -8.93 -13.41 -4.76
N ALA A 164 -10.03 -12.65 -4.83
CA ALA A 164 -11.16 -12.99 -5.69
C ALA A 164 -10.77 -12.95 -7.17
N ILE A 165 -9.97 -11.95 -7.58
CA ILE A 165 -9.48 -11.81 -8.94
C ILE A 165 -8.67 -13.04 -9.34
N ASN A 166 -7.68 -13.43 -8.53
CA ASN A 166 -6.83 -14.59 -8.82
C ASN A 166 -7.64 -15.89 -8.95
N ARG A 167 -8.59 -16.11 -8.02
CA ARG A 167 -9.48 -17.26 -8.09
C ARG A 167 -10.29 -17.29 -9.37
N ASN A 168 -10.85 -16.14 -9.77
CA ASN A 168 -11.68 -16.04 -10.95
C ASN A 168 -10.87 -16.14 -12.25
N GLN A 169 -9.64 -15.60 -12.29
CA GLN A 169 -8.72 -15.81 -13.42
C GLN A 169 -8.31 -17.27 -13.54
N PHE A 170 -8.02 -17.95 -12.42
CA PHE A 170 -7.71 -19.37 -12.37
C PHE A 170 -8.85 -20.22 -12.95
N LEU A 171 -10.07 -20.00 -12.48
CA LEU A 171 -11.26 -20.73 -12.95
C LEU A 171 -11.59 -20.37 -14.40
N GLY A 172 -11.53 -19.09 -14.77
CA GLY A 172 -11.84 -18.63 -16.13
C GLY A 172 -10.84 -19.07 -17.20
N SER A 173 -9.65 -19.50 -16.78
CA SER A 173 -8.63 -20.09 -17.67
C SER A 173 -8.69 -21.62 -17.75
N ASP A 174 -9.64 -22.28 -17.06
CA ASP A 174 -9.74 -23.73 -16.91
C ASP A 174 -8.45 -24.35 -16.38
N ALA A 175 -7.74 -23.65 -15.49
CA ALA A 175 -6.45 -24.08 -15.00
C ALA A 175 -6.53 -25.39 -14.18
N ASP A 176 -7.62 -25.60 -13.45
CA ASP A 176 -7.89 -26.85 -12.73
C ASP A 176 -8.05 -28.05 -13.68
N GLU A 177 -8.76 -27.87 -14.81
CA GLU A 177 -8.91 -28.90 -15.85
C GLU A 177 -7.58 -29.19 -16.57
N LYS A 178 -6.66 -28.20 -16.58
CA LYS A 178 -5.31 -28.32 -17.16
C LYS A 178 -4.28 -28.89 -16.18
N GLY A 179 -4.72 -29.31 -15.00
CA GLY A 179 -3.88 -30.00 -14.03
C GLY A 179 -3.17 -29.07 -13.04
N PHE A 180 -3.64 -27.82 -12.87
CA PHE A 180 -3.12 -26.91 -11.84
C PHE A 180 -3.97 -26.93 -10.59
N GLU A 181 -3.37 -26.55 -9.47
CA GLU A 181 -4.04 -26.20 -8.23
C GLU A 181 -3.74 -24.74 -7.85
N LEU A 182 -4.76 -24.05 -7.32
CA LEU A 182 -4.59 -22.71 -6.79
C LEU A 182 -4.08 -22.79 -5.35
N VAL A 183 -2.87 -22.29 -5.12
CA VAL A 183 -2.21 -22.32 -3.82
C VAL A 183 -2.44 -20.98 -3.11
N ASP A 184 -3.07 -20.99 -1.94
CA ASP A 184 -3.14 -19.82 -1.07
C ASP A 184 -1.79 -19.63 -0.35
N SER A 185 -1.12 -18.52 -0.64
CA SER A 185 0.19 -18.21 -0.05
C SER A 185 0.09 -17.79 1.42
N GLY A 186 -1.08 -17.41 1.90
CA GLY A 186 -1.35 -17.03 3.28
C GLY A 186 -0.81 -15.65 3.70
N SER A 187 0.32 -15.19 3.14
CA SER A 187 0.90 -13.88 3.43
C SER A 187 1.84 -13.41 2.32
N ALA A 188 2.17 -12.09 2.29
CA ALA A 188 3.19 -11.53 1.41
C ALA A 188 4.52 -12.26 1.56
N ALA A 189 5.01 -12.40 2.78
CA ALA A 189 6.29 -13.07 3.05
C ALA A 189 6.33 -14.53 2.59
N ALA A 190 5.21 -15.25 2.67
CA ALA A 190 5.12 -16.62 2.16
C ALA A 190 5.11 -16.67 0.63
N LEU A 191 4.45 -15.69 -0.01
CA LEU A 191 4.46 -15.55 -1.48
C LEU A 191 5.86 -15.22 -1.97
N ASP A 192 6.53 -14.24 -1.37
CA ASP A 192 7.94 -13.89 -1.64
C ASP A 192 8.86 -15.10 -1.46
N GLY A 193 8.70 -15.80 -0.34
CA GLY A 193 9.46 -17.02 -0.03
C GLY A 193 9.22 -18.15 -1.02
N SER A 194 8.05 -18.24 -1.67
CA SER A 194 7.77 -19.22 -2.70
C SER A 194 8.58 -18.96 -3.97
N ILE A 195 8.70 -17.70 -4.41
CA ILE A 195 9.53 -17.28 -5.54
C ILE A 195 11.01 -17.54 -5.23
N ALA A 196 11.48 -17.07 -4.07
CA ALA A 196 12.87 -17.26 -3.66
C ALA A 196 13.25 -18.76 -3.57
N ARG A 197 12.36 -19.60 -3.06
CA ARG A 197 12.57 -21.06 -3.00
C ARG A 197 12.66 -21.69 -4.38
N ALA A 198 11.75 -21.34 -5.28
CA ALA A 198 11.77 -21.84 -6.66
C ALA A 198 13.06 -21.43 -7.38
N ALA A 199 13.44 -20.15 -7.28
CA ALA A 199 14.68 -19.62 -7.86
C ALA A 199 15.93 -20.35 -7.32
N ASN A 200 16.03 -20.55 -5.99
CA ASN A 200 17.17 -21.25 -5.38
C ASN A 200 17.27 -22.73 -5.76
N ARG A 201 16.18 -23.35 -6.23
CA ARG A 201 16.13 -24.75 -6.67
C ARG A 201 16.18 -24.91 -8.19
N ASN A 202 16.19 -23.80 -8.93
CA ASN A 202 15.98 -23.79 -10.38
C ASN A 202 14.68 -24.52 -10.78
N GLU A 203 13.62 -24.31 -10.01
CA GLU A 203 12.27 -24.81 -10.26
C GLU A 203 11.42 -23.73 -10.90
N GLY A 204 10.43 -24.11 -11.71
CA GLY A 204 9.46 -23.18 -12.24
C GLY A 204 8.54 -22.64 -11.13
N TRP A 205 8.01 -21.46 -11.35
CA TRP A 205 7.03 -20.83 -10.51
C TRP A 205 6.00 -20.12 -11.39
N LEU A 206 4.73 -20.23 -11.09
CA LEU A 206 3.63 -19.52 -11.74
C LEU A 206 2.73 -18.93 -10.67
N GLY A 207 2.41 -17.65 -10.75
CA GLY A 207 1.48 -17.07 -9.79
C GLY A 207 1.26 -15.57 -9.94
N TYR A 208 0.39 -15.07 -9.08
CA TYR A 208 0.15 -13.66 -8.91
C TYR A 208 1.36 -12.97 -8.29
N TYR A 209 1.74 -11.85 -8.87
CA TYR A 209 2.67 -10.94 -8.23
C TYR A 209 2.43 -9.49 -8.69
N TRP A 210 3.14 -8.54 -8.07
CA TRP A 210 2.97 -7.11 -8.35
C TRP A 210 4.30 -6.34 -8.31
N ALA A 211 4.31 -5.12 -8.88
CA ALA A 211 5.40 -4.16 -8.78
C ALA A 211 4.86 -2.81 -8.29
N PRO A 212 5.63 -2.06 -7.46
CA PRO A 212 7.03 -2.25 -7.08
C PRO A 212 7.24 -3.26 -5.93
N THR A 213 8.28 -4.09 -6.01
CA THR A 213 8.69 -5.02 -4.93
C THR A 213 10.18 -5.35 -5.01
N ALA A 214 10.78 -5.70 -3.86
CA ALA A 214 12.17 -6.15 -3.80
C ALA A 214 12.41 -7.46 -4.56
N ILE A 215 11.43 -8.36 -4.58
CA ILE A 215 11.55 -9.67 -5.23
C ILE A 215 11.81 -9.53 -6.74
N LEU A 216 11.10 -8.61 -7.42
CA LEU A 216 11.31 -8.37 -8.85
C LEU A 216 12.67 -7.71 -9.16
N GLY A 217 13.29 -7.08 -8.17
CA GLY A 217 14.67 -6.60 -8.27
C GLY A 217 15.73 -7.67 -8.05
N GLN A 218 15.39 -8.77 -7.37
CA GLN A 218 16.30 -9.88 -7.05
C GLN A 218 16.22 -11.04 -8.04
N TYR A 219 15.05 -11.29 -8.57
CA TYR A 219 14.76 -12.40 -9.47
C TYR A 219 14.13 -11.86 -10.75
N ASP A 220 14.72 -12.21 -11.88
CA ASP A 220 14.18 -11.85 -13.18
C ASP A 220 12.87 -12.62 -13.43
N MET A 221 11.77 -11.89 -13.44
CA MET A 221 10.43 -12.43 -13.63
C MET A 221 9.77 -11.79 -14.85
N THR A 222 9.06 -12.59 -15.62
CA THR A 222 8.29 -12.15 -16.79
C THR A 222 6.80 -12.20 -16.47
N ARG A 223 6.11 -11.07 -16.67
CA ARG A 223 4.65 -11.00 -16.60
C ARG A 223 4.08 -11.61 -17.88
N LEU A 224 3.15 -12.54 -17.72
CA LEU A 224 2.50 -13.22 -18.84
C LEU A 224 1.39 -12.35 -19.44
N ASP A 225 1.27 -12.40 -20.77
CA ASP A 225 0.11 -11.89 -21.50
C ASP A 225 -1.07 -12.86 -21.27
N LEU A 226 -2.22 -12.35 -20.91
CA LEU A 226 -3.41 -13.17 -20.70
C LEU A 226 -4.18 -13.49 -21.99
N GLU A 227 -3.73 -12.94 -23.12
CA GLU A 227 -4.39 -13.05 -24.46
C GLU A 227 -5.86 -12.58 -24.40
N ALA A 228 -6.17 -11.64 -23.51
CA ALA A 228 -7.49 -11.07 -23.31
C ALA A 228 -7.38 -9.55 -23.17
N GLU A 229 -8.32 -8.83 -23.75
CA GLU A 229 -8.42 -7.40 -23.50
C GLU A 229 -9.05 -7.15 -22.12
N PHE A 230 -8.74 -5.98 -21.54
CA PHE A 230 -9.41 -5.56 -20.31
C PHE A 230 -10.89 -5.28 -20.59
N ASP A 231 -11.77 -6.01 -19.92
CA ASP A 231 -13.22 -5.83 -19.97
C ASP A 231 -13.71 -5.22 -18.65
N ARG A 232 -14.02 -3.93 -18.66
CA ARG A 232 -14.48 -3.16 -17.49
C ARG A 232 -15.76 -3.75 -16.88
N GLU A 233 -16.76 -4.08 -17.69
CA GLU A 233 -18.02 -4.59 -17.19
C GLU A 233 -17.84 -5.94 -16.52
N ARG A 234 -17.12 -6.84 -17.16
CA ARG A 234 -16.79 -8.15 -16.59
C ARG A 234 -15.95 -8.03 -15.34
N TRP A 235 -14.97 -7.13 -15.32
CA TRP A 235 -14.14 -6.87 -14.16
C TRP A 235 -14.99 -6.48 -12.95
N ASP A 236 -15.82 -5.45 -13.08
CA ASP A 236 -16.59 -4.87 -11.98
C ASP A 236 -17.75 -5.79 -11.52
N THR A 237 -18.34 -6.56 -12.43
CA THR A 237 -19.52 -7.41 -12.12
C THR A 237 -19.17 -8.86 -11.76
N CYS A 238 -17.98 -9.34 -12.11
CA CYS A 238 -17.60 -10.74 -11.94
C CYS A 238 -16.19 -10.92 -11.37
N ILE A 239 -15.15 -10.43 -12.04
CA ILE A 239 -13.76 -10.82 -11.72
C ILE A 239 -13.35 -10.39 -10.30
N VAL A 240 -13.79 -9.23 -9.83
CA VAL A 240 -13.54 -8.75 -8.46
C VAL A 240 -14.50 -9.34 -7.42
N LYS A 241 -15.50 -10.13 -7.83
CA LYS A 241 -16.50 -10.67 -6.91
C LYS A 241 -16.16 -12.11 -6.50
N PRO A 242 -16.23 -12.44 -5.20
CA PRO A 242 -15.89 -13.81 -4.73
C PRO A 242 -16.89 -14.88 -5.21
N ASP A 243 -18.09 -14.48 -5.62
CA ASP A 243 -19.20 -15.34 -6.05
C ASP A 243 -19.48 -15.24 -7.55
N CYS A 244 -18.47 -14.86 -8.37
CA CYS A 244 -18.58 -14.83 -9.81
C CYS A 244 -18.97 -16.22 -10.37
N ALA A 245 -20.15 -16.29 -11.02
CA ALA A 245 -20.73 -17.56 -11.47
C ALA A 245 -20.17 -18.07 -12.80
N ASP A 246 -19.64 -17.16 -13.65
CA ASP A 246 -19.09 -17.46 -14.98
C ASP A 246 -17.80 -16.67 -15.18
N PRO A 247 -16.72 -16.99 -14.45
CA PRO A 247 -15.44 -16.30 -14.59
C PRO A 247 -14.82 -16.56 -15.96
N GLN A 248 -14.29 -15.52 -16.56
CA GLN A 248 -13.52 -15.60 -17.81
C GLN A 248 -12.30 -14.71 -17.69
N VAL A 249 -11.21 -15.09 -18.34
CA VAL A 249 -9.96 -14.32 -18.31
C VAL A 249 -10.17 -12.92 -18.88
N THR A 250 -9.66 -11.91 -18.18
CA THR A 250 -9.53 -10.53 -18.65
C THR A 250 -8.19 -9.98 -18.19
N GLU A 251 -7.58 -9.09 -18.98
CA GLU A 251 -6.33 -8.43 -18.57
C GLU A 251 -6.55 -7.60 -17.30
N TRP A 252 -5.48 -7.41 -16.50
CA TRP A 252 -5.47 -6.48 -15.39
C TRP A 252 -5.49 -5.04 -15.88
N PRO A 253 -6.33 -4.16 -15.30
CA PRO A 253 -6.20 -2.73 -15.56
C PRO A 253 -4.91 -2.19 -14.95
N ALA A 254 -4.45 -1.03 -15.41
CA ALA A 254 -3.44 -0.28 -14.70
C ALA A 254 -3.91 -0.02 -13.26
N SER A 255 -3.03 -0.19 -12.29
CA SER A 255 -3.36 -0.08 -10.88
C SER A 255 -3.04 1.31 -10.37
N ASP A 256 -4.08 2.12 -10.11
CA ASP A 256 -3.92 3.28 -9.26
C ASP A 256 -3.71 2.83 -7.82
N VAL A 257 -2.80 3.48 -7.12
CA VAL A 257 -2.51 3.21 -5.71
C VAL A 257 -2.61 4.52 -4.94
N TYR A 258 -3.61 4.60 -4.07
CA TYR A 258 -3.96 5.85 -3.42
C TYR A 258 -3.67 5.83 -1.92
N THR A 259 -3.39 7.02 -1.39
CA THR A 259 -3.58 7.29 0.02
C THR A 259 -5.04 7.65 0.22
N ALA A 260 -5.74 6.87 1.03
CA ALA A 260 -7.14 7.11 1.40
C ALA A 260 -7.22 7.51 2.88
N VAL A 261 -8.11 8.45 3.18
CA VAL A 261 -8.38 8.89 4.55
C VAL A 261 -9.88 8.91 4.83
N THR A 262 -10.24 8.79 6.11
CA THR A 262 -11.63 9.01 6.51
C THR A 262 -12.02 10.49 6.38
N SER A 263 -13.27 10.77 6.12
CA SER A 263 -13.74 12.17 6.06
C SER A 263 -13.62 12.88 7.40
N GLU A 264 -13.68 12.16 8.51
CA GLU A 264 -13.47 12.71 9.84
C GLU A 264 -12.02 13.19 10.00
N PHE A 265 -11.05 12.35 9.62
CA PHE A 265 -9.64 12.76 9.61
C PHE A 265 -9.41 13.96 8.69
N ALA A 266 -9.93 13.93 7.45
CA ALA A 266 -9.76 15.04 6.50
C ALA A 266 -10.26 16.38 7.02
N GLN A 267 -11.26 16.38 7.91
CA GLN A 267 -11.81 17.59 8.54
C GLN A 267 -11.05 18.03 9.79
N LYS A 268 -10.45 17.10 10.53
CA LYS A 268 -9.81 17.35 11.83
C LYS A 268 -8.29 17.58 11.73
N ALA A 269 -7.66 16.96 10.74
CA ALA A 269 -6.19 16.88 10.65
C ALA A 269 -5.49 18.22 10.37
N GLY A 270 -6.20 19.28 9.99
CA GLY A 270 -5.61 20.58 9.74
C GLY A 270 -4.42 20.52 8.78
N VAL A 271 -3.28 21.03 9.21
CA VAL A 271 -2.04 21.05 8.42
C VAL A 271 -1.46 19.67 8.13
N ALA A 272 -1.75 18.66 8.94
CA ALA A 272 -1.34 17.28 8.67
C ALA A 272 -2.02 16.70 7.41
N MET A 273 -3.24 17.15 7.08
CA MET A 273 -3.91 16.76 5.85
C MET A 273 -3.20 17.30 4.60
N ASP A 274 -2.56 18.46 4.69
CA ASP A 274 -1.80 19.05 3.57
C ASP A 274 -0.56 18.19 3.27
N TYR A 275 0.12 17.67 4.30
CA TYR A 275 1.17 16.66 4.14
C TYR A 275 0.64 15.41 3.40
N VAL A 276 -0.44 14.79 3.88
CA VAL A 276 -0.98 13.56 3.30
C VAL A 276 -1.40 13.75 1.83
N LYS A 277 -1.81 14.96 1.42
CA LYS A 277 -2.14 15.29 0.03
C LYS A 277 -0.92 15.42 -0.88
N THR A 278 0.22 15.79 -0.34
CA THR A 278 1.46 16.01 -1.12
C THR A 278 2.35 14.80 -1.19
N ARG A 279 2.25 13.91 -0.20
CA ARG A 279 3.11 12.74 -0.10
C ARG A 279 2.90 11.78 -1.26
N SER A 280 3.97 11.58 -2.03
CA SER A 280 4.06 10.62 -3.14
C SER A 280 5.52 10.32 -3.48
N TRP A 281 5.79 9.17 -4.03
CA TRP A 281 7.11 8.76 -4.49
C TRP A 281 7.05 7.95 -5.79
N SER A 282 8.18 7.82 -6.47
CA SER A 282 8.30 6.99 -7.67
C SER A 282 8.46 5.51 -7.30
N ASN A 283 8.14 4.63 -8.25
CA ASN A 283 8.39 3.20 -8.09
C ASN A 283 9.88 2.90 -7.92
N ASP A 284 10.77 3.69 -8.56
CA ASP A 284 12.21 3.55 -8.40
C ASP A 284 12.66 3.84 -6.96
N THR A 285 12.11 4.88 -6.33
CA THR A 285 12.37 5.19 -4.91
C THR A 285 11.93 4.03 -4.01
N VAL A 286 10.71 3.54 -4.21
CA VAL A 286 10.17 2.41 -3.43
C VAL A 286 11.01 1.16 -3.63
N ASN A 287 11.31 0.78 -4.87
CA ASN A 287 12.16 -0.38 -5.18
C ASN A 287 13.53 -0.29 -4.50
N GLY A 288 14.16 0.90 -4.51
CA GLY A 288 15.43 1.14 -3.84
C GLY A 288 15.36 0.89 -2.33
N MET A 289 14.31 1.38 -1.69
CA MET A 289 14.08 1.16 -0.25
C MET A 289 13.78 -0.30 0.08
N LEU A 290 12.96 -0.96 -0.72
CA LEU A 290 12.65 -2.38 -0.52
C LEU A 290 13.88 -3.28 -0.72
N ALA A 291 14.73 -2.97 -1.69
CA ALA A 291 16.01 -3.66 -1.88
C ALA A 291 16.92 -3.47 -0.67
N TRP A 292 17.01 -2.23 -0.16
CA TRP A 292 17.78 -1.92 1.04
C TRP A 292 17.27 -2.69 2.27
N MET A 293 15.93 -2.79 2.45
CA MET A 293 15.33 -3.58 3.53
C MET A 293 15.80 -5.04 3.50
N VAL A 294 15.80 -5.65 2.34
CA VAL A 294 16.24 -7.05 2.19
C VAL A 294 17.73 -7.20 2.45
N GLU A 295 18.57 -6.33 1.89
CA GLU A 295 20.02 -6.37 2.06
C GLU A 295 20.44 -6.20 3.53
N ASN A 296 19.73 -5.36 4.28
CA ASN A 296 20.04 -5.05 5.67
C ASN A 296 19.19 -5.86 6.69
N GLN A 297 18.27 -6.72 6.23
CA GLN A 297 17.32 -7.45 7.06
C GLN A 297 16.51 -6.50 7.98
N ALA A 298 16.21 -5.32 7.43
CA ALA A 298 15.56 -4.23 8.14
C ALA A 298 14.03 -4.42 8.20
N ASN A 299 13.42 -3.93 9.25
CA ASN A 299 11.96 -3.84 9.36
C ASN A 299 11.44 -2.52 8.77
N ASN A 300 10.11 -2.31 8.82
CA ASN A 300 9.48 -1.11 8.26
C ASN A 300 9.92 0.18 8.96
N GLU A 301 10.14 0.13 10.29
CA GLU A 301 10.61 1.25 11.09
C GLU A 301 12.04 1.66 10.69
N ASP A 302 12.96 0.67 10.65
CA ASP A 302 14.35 0.90 10.23
C ASP A 302 14.40 1.52 8.82
N ALA A 303 13.57 1.02 7.92
CA ALA A 303 13.51 1.52 6.54
C ALA A 303 12.93 2.94 6.45
N ALA A 304 11.97 3.30 7.31
CA ALA A 304 11.43 4.64 7.35
C ALA A 304 12.47 5.66 7.85
N TYR A 305 13.25 5.32 8.87
CA TYR A 305 14.37 6.15 9.31
C TYR A 305 15.43 6.30 8.22
N GLU A 306 15.86 5.19 7.56
CA GLU A 306 16.81 5.24 6.44
C GLU A 306 16.30 6.13 5.30
N PHE A 307 15.01 6.01 4.94
CA PHE A 307 14.41 6.86 3.92
C PHE A 307 14.44 8.34 4.32
N LEU A 308 14.07 8.67 5.54
CA LEU A 308 14.05 10.06 6.02
C LEU A 308 15.46 10.64 6.14
N GLU A 309 16.46 9.85 6.53
CA GLU A 309 17.86 10.29 6.61
C GLU A 309 18.49 10.53 5.24
N ARG A 310 18.17 9.69 4.23
CA ARG A 310 18.89 9.69 2.95
C ARG A 310 18.17 10.33 1.79
N HIS A 311 16.87 10.53 1.89
CA HIS A 311 16.04 11.04 0.80
C HIS A 311 15.33 12.34 1.19
N GLU A 312 16.06 13.24 1.91
CA GLU A 312 15.52 14.55 2.29
C GLU A 312 15.00 15.33 1.08
N GLU A 313 15.65 15.21 -0.07
CA GLU A 313 15.27 15.86 -1.32
C GLU A 313 13.88 15.42 -1.84
N ILE A 314 13.33 14.31 -1.34
CA ILE A 314 12.00 13.82 -1.69
C ILE A 314 10.98 14.29 -0.65
N TRP A 315 11.17 13.92 0.62
CA TRP A 315 10.16 14.12 1.63
C TRP A 315 10.09 15.55 2.17
N ALA A 316 11.17 16.34 2.11
CA ALA A 316 11.13 17.72 2.56
C ALA A 316 10.18 18.58 1.72
N ASP A 317 9.93 18.21 0.47
CA ASP A 317 8.94 18.87 -0.38
C ASP A 317 7.48 18.53 -0.01
N TRP A 318 7.26 17.54 0.85
CA TRP A 318 5.92 17.16 1.30
C TRP A 318 5.40 18.00 2.47
N VAL A 319 6.30 18.68 3.16
CA VAL A 319 6.02 19.38 4.41
C VAL A 319 6.54 20.83 4.38
N PRO A 320 5.98 21.75 5.19
CA PRO A 320 6.56 23.06 5.41
C PRO A 320 8.00 22.98 5.96
N ALA A 321 8.83 23.98 5.64
CA ALA A 321 10.25 23.98 6.01
C ALA A 321 10.50 23.86 7.53
N ASP A 322 9.65 24.48 8.35
CA ASP A 322 9.75 24.36 9.82
C ASP A 322 9.39 22.97 10.34
N VAL A 323 8.50 22.26 9.66
CA VAL A 323 8.17 20.85 9.93
C VAL A 323 9.33 19.95 9.52
N ALA A 324 9.92 20.19 8.34
CA ALA A 324 11.10 19.44 7.89
C ALA A 324 12.27 19.56 8.89
N GLU A 325 12.51 20.76 9.43
CA GLU A 325 13.55 20.96 10.45
C GLU A 325 13.28 20.19 11.76
N LYS A 326 12.01 20.08 12.17
CA LYS A 326 11.64 19.27 13.34
C LYS A 326 11.88 17.78 13.11
N VAL A 327 11.45 17.26 11.97
CA VAL A 327 11.68 15.86 11.59
C VAL A 327 13.19 15.57 11.56
N LYS A 328 14.00 16.38 10.87
CA LYS A 328 15.47 16.24 10.84
C LYS A 328 16.13 16.27 12.20
N ALA A 329 15.59 17.04 13.15
CA ALA A 329 16.14 17.11 14.50
C ALA A 329 15.81 15.86 15.35
N ALA A 330 14.85 15.05 14.93
CA ALA A 330 14.44 13.82 15.60
C ALA A 330 15.11 12.55 15.02
N LEU A 331 15.62 12.63 13.78
CA LEU A 331 16.42 11.55 13.15
C LEU A 331 17.82 11.46 13.74
#